data_2482c8cd80062c5599c2f67a0ef396fb
#
_entry.id   2482c8cd80062c5599c2f67a0ef396fb
#
_cell.length_a   1.000
_cell.length_b   1.000
_cell.length_c   1.000
_cell.angle_alpha   90.00
_cell.angle_beta   90.00
_cell.angle_gamma   90.00
#
_symmetry.space_group_name_H-M   'P 1'
#
loop_
_entity.id
_entity.type
_entity.pdbx_description
1 polymer ?
#
loop_
_entity_poly.entity_id
_entity_poly.type
_entity_poly.pdbx_seq_one_letter_code
_entity_poly.pdbx_strand_id
1 'polypeptide(L)'
;MKVFISIIISAIILLSVSCNDNSKTEKNKNTVKKALKVGVFNGNGASAVCVIETQEALKIDKEIDVSEISPADILTEKINKFDVIIFPGGSGSKELNSLGKFGRKRIYDFIKKDGKGVVGICAGGYLLSNTPTYQSLKISSAKNIDRKHYARGRGLIEFALNEAGLKIFPELKGKKTFAQYYDGPILQPVDSLHPKYTELATYVTDIHANKGIPSGITPGKTFLFTENIGKGKIFVIAGHPESTPGMRWLVPRMARSVAGKELVAYDKRWIRPEINDSAIMFVSELKKVEKKYFWQLLNDTAKIQINAMTALNKLRSRPAVRWTIGLLRDNKPEVRKLAARLLKETEYSYALPDLKVALKIETVEDVKNQLLESINFLEGK
;
A
#
# COMPACT_ATOMS: atom_id res chain seq x y z
N MET A 1 -86.25 37.00 -13.60
CA MET A 1 -85.98 38.40 -13.26
C MET A 1 -84.51 38.49 -12.96
N LYS A 2 -83.75 39.04 -13.90
CA LYS A 2 -82.27 39.06 -13.91
C LYS A 2 -81.83 40.46 -13.38
N VAL A 3 -80.91 40.48 -12.46
CA VAL A 3 -80.26 41.73 -12.04
C VAL A 3 -78.77 41.62 -12.34
N PHE A 4 -78.28 42.46 -13.21
CA PHE A 4 -76.86 42.64 -13.54
C PHE A 4 -76.24 43.64 -12.53
N ILE A 5 -75.09 43.26 -11.97
CA ILE A 5 -74.25 44.19 -11.22
C ILE A 5 -72.92 44.27 -11.96
N SER A 6 -72.65 45.48 -12.50
CA SER A 6 -71.37 45.86 -13.06
C SER A 6 -70.40 46.29 -11.95
N ILE A 7 -69.20 45.70 -11.95
CA ILE A 7 -68.12 46.15 -11.07
C ILE A 7 -67.05 46.82 -11.95
N ILE A 8 -66.78 48.07 -11.66
CA ILE A 8 -65.76 48.92 -12.24
C ILE A 8 -64.42 48.58 -11.56
N ILE A 9 -63.42 48.16 -12.35
CA ILE A 9 -62.06 47.95 -11.85
C ILE A 9 -61.24 49.19 -12.18
N SER A 10 -60.84 49.89 -11.13
CA SER A 10 -59.81 50.97 -11.24
C SER A 10 -58.45 50.39 -11.21
N ALA A 11 -57.69 50.63 -12.27
CA ALA A 11 -56.26 50.23 -12.38
C ALA A 11 -55.40 51.29 -11.66
N ILE A 12 -54.71 50.88 -10.63
CA ILE A 12 -53.63 51.64 -9.97
C ILE A 12 -52.32 51.16 -10.56
N ILE A 13 -51.64 52.00 -11.32
CA ILE A 13 -50.28 51.75 -11.82
C ILE A 13 -49.30 52.14 -10.73
N LEU A 14 -48.66 51.11 -10.09
CA LEU A 14 -47.52 51.32 -9.20
C LEU A 14 -46.23 51.09 -10.01
N LEU A 15 -45.47 52.15 -10.22
CA LEU A 15 -44.12 52.14 -10.75
C LEU A 15 -43.20 51.58 -9.62
N SER A 16 -42.76 50.30 -9.75
CA SER A 16 -41.69 49.75 -8.92
C SER A 16 -40.36 49.89 -9.63
N VAL A 17 -39.50 50.73 -9.06
CA VAL A 17 -38.08 50.82 -9.41
C VAL A 17 -37.42 49.50 -9.01
N SER A 18 -36.97 48.73 -10.01
CA SER A 18 -36.20 47.53 -9.81
C SER A 18 -34.72 47.86 -9.64
N CYS A 19 -34.22 47.82 -8.40
CA CYS A 19 -32.78 47.75 -8.16
C CYS A 19 -32.29 46.39 -8.56
N ASN A 20 -31.43 46.33 -9.56
CA ASN A 20 -30.82 45.12 -10.08
C ASN A 20 -29.59 44.77 -9.21
N ASP A 21 -29.79 44.05 -8.11
CA ASP A 21 -28.71 43.51 -7.30
C ASP A 21 -28.28 42.15 -7.88
N ASN A 22 -27.32 42.19 -8.80
CA ASN A 22 -26.64 40.99 -9.31
C ASN A 22 -25.61 40.52 -8.31
N SER A 23 -26.02 40.08 -7.11
CA SER A 23 -25.19 39.21 -6.27
C SER A 23 -25.39 37.80 -6.76
N LYS A 24 -24.50 37.34 -7.65
CA LYS A 24 -24.29 35.91 -7.94
C LYS A 24 -23.81 35.25 -6.65
N THR A 25 -24.73 34.73 -5.86
CA THR A 25 -24.41 33.74 -4.83
C THR A 25 -23.92 32.53 -5.56
N GLU A 26 -22.59 32.41 -5.73
CA GLU A 26 -21.95 31.13 -6.02
C GLU A 26 -22.36 30.15 -4.91
N LYS A 27 -23.33 29.29 -5.22
CA LYS A 27 -23.60 28.10 -4.45
C LYS A 27 -22.35 27.24 -4.53
N ASN A 28 -21.45 27.42 -3.56
CA ASN A 28 -20.35 26.54 -3.29
C ASN A 28 -20.97 25.15 -3.05
N LYS A 29 -21.14 24.38 -4.11
CA LYS A 29 -21.46 22.95 -4.04
C LYS A 29 -20.24 22.28 -3.43
N ASN A 30 -20.15 22.26 -2.12
CA ASN A 30 -19.34 21.28 -1.40
C ASN A 30 -19.86 19.89 -1.77
N THR A 31 -19.48 19.40 -2.95
CA THR A 31 -19.64 17.99 -3.29
C THR A 31 -18.70 17.25 -2.35
N VAL A 32 -19.24 16.66 -1.29
CA VAL A 32 -18.50 15.73 -0.43
C VAL A 32 -17.92 14.69 -1.37
N LYS A 33 -16.61 14.77 -1.60
CA LYS A 33 -15.88 13.80 -2.45
C LYS A 33 -16.12 12.42 -1.85
N LYS A 34 -16.77 11.54 -2.60
CA LYS A 34 -17.06 10.18 -2.14
C LYS A 34 -15.73 9.45 -1.91
N ALA A 35 -15.51 8.99 -0.68
CA ALA A 35 -14.33 8.22 -0.32
C ALA A 35 -14.13 6.99 -1.25
N LEU A 36 -12.90 6.73 -1.65
CA LEU A 36 -12.52 5.54 -2.40
C LEU A 36 -12.54 4.33 -1.46
N LYS A 37 -13.42 3.37 -1.71
CA LYS A 37 -13.56 2.19 -0.85
C LYS A 37 -12.63 1.07 -1.30
N VAL A 38 -11.68 0.73 -0.43
CA VAL A 38 -10.65 -0.28 -0.69
C VAL A 38 -10.79 -1.46 0.27
N GLY A 39 -10.98 -2.66 -0.30
CA GLY A 39 -10.98 -3.92 0.45
C GLY A 39 -9.59 -4.57 0.42
N VAL A 40 -9.00 -4.83 1.59
CA VAL A 40 -7.78 -5.64 1.69
C VAL A 40 -8.18 -7.08 1.95
N PHE A 41 -7.81 -7.97 1.04
CA PHE A 41 -8.15 -9.39 1.15
C PHE A 41 -7.52 -10.02 2.40
N ASN A 42 -8.35 -10.57 3.27
CA ASN A 42 -7.97 -11.32 4.47
C ASN A 42 -8.62 -12.70 4.44
N GLY A 43 -8.01 -13.61 3.70
CA GLY A 43 -8.39 -15.02 3.61
C GLY A 43 -7.19 -15.93 3.81
N ASN A 44 -7.44 -17.25 3.80
CA ASN A 44 -6.34 -18.22 3.88
C ASN A 44 -5.38 -17.99 2.71
N GLY A 45 -4.10 -17.82 3.04
CA GLY A 45 -3.04 -17.50 2.10
C GLY A 45 -2.52 -16.07 2.21
N ALA A 46 -3.35 -15.08 2.58
CA ALA A 46 -2.87 -13.75 2.92
C ALA A 46 -2.04 -13.78 4.22
N SER A 47 -0.90 -13.10 4.22
CA SER A 47 -0.11 -12.95 5.45
C SER A 47 -0.74 -11.87 6.32
N ALA A 48 -1.02 -12.18 7.59
CA ALA A 48 -1.60 -11.22 8.53
C ALA A 48 -0.78 -9.92 8.63
N VAL A 49 0.55 -10.01 8.56
CA VAL A 49 1.44 -8.84 8.55
C VAL A 49 1.22 -8.00 7.29
N CYS A 50 1.11 -8.64 6.11
CA CYS A 50 0.87 -7.91 4.87
C CYS A 50 -0.52 -7.25 4.85
N VAL A 51 -1.54 -7.90 5.41
CA VAL A 51 -2.89 -7.32 5.56
C VAL A 51 -2.82 -6.04 6.39
N ILE A 52 -2.22 -6.12 7.59
CA ILE A 52 -2.06 -4.97 8.50
C ILE A 52 -1.28 -3.83 7.82
N GLU A 53 -0.10 -4.12 7.28
CA GLU A 53 0.77 -3.09 6.69
C GLU A 53 0.15 -2.45 5.44
N THR A 54 -0.60 -3.23 4.63
CA THR A 54 -1.36 -2.70 3.49
C THR A 54 -2.46 -1.74 3.94
N GLN A 55 -3.21 -2.09 5.01
CA GLN A 55 -4.23 -1.19 5.57
C GLN A 55 -3.60 0.09 6.11
N GLU A 56 -2.48 -0.02 6.85
CA GLU A 56 -1.79 1.16 7.38
C GLU A 56 -1.22 2.06 6.27
N ALA A 57 -0.70 1.47 5.19
CA ALA A 57 -0.24 2.23 4.04
C ALA A 57 -1.39 2.99 3.34
N LEU A 58 -2.58 2.38 3.23
CA LEU A 58 -3.76 3.00 2.63
C LEU A 58 -4.25 4.22 3.43
N LYS A 59 -4.07 4.24 4.76
CA LYS A 59 -4.46 5.36 5.63
C LYS A 59 -3.63 6.64 5.41
N ILE A 60 -2.53 6.57 4.67
CA ILE A 60 -1.78 7.76 4.22
C ILE A 60 -2.69 8.67 3.39
N ASP A 61 -3.60 8.09 2.63
CA ASP A 61 -4.59 8.83 1.85
C ASP A 61 -5.90 8.98 2.64
N LYS A 62 -6.21 10.19 3.05
CA LYS A 62 -7.38 10.49 3.88
C LYS A 62 -8.73 10.35 3.13
N GLU A 63 -8.69 10.27 1.79
CA GLU A 63 -9.90 10.04 0.98
C GLU A 63 -10.14 8.53 0.73
N ILE A 64 -9.33 7.63 1.30
CA ILE A 64 -9.51 6.18 1.22
C ILE A 64 -10.20 5.66 2.49
N ASP A 65 -11.32 4.96 2.27
CA ASP A 65 -12.01 4.17 3.29
C ASP A 65 -11.56 2.71 3.13
N VAL A 66 -10.73 2.23 4.06
CA VAL A 66 -10.13 0.90 4.02
C VAL A 66 -10.78 -0.05 5.00
N SER A 67 -11.10 -1.26 4.54
CA SER A 67 -11.54 -2.37 5.39
C SER A 67 -11.07 -3.72 4.86
N GLU A 68 -11.20 -4.75 5.67
CA GLU A 68 -10.92 -6.12 5.23
C GLU A 68 -12.06 -6.67 4.38
N ILE A 69 -11.72 -7.56 3.48
CA ILE A 69 -12.68 -8.37 2.71
C ILE A 69 -12.28 -9.85 2.79
N SER A 70 -13.17 -10.67 3.29
CA SER A 70 -12.97 -12.12 3.40
C SER A 70 -13.42 -12.85 2.11
N PRO A 71 -13.00 -14.12 1.92
CA PRO A 71 -13.54 -14.96 0.86
C PRO A 71 -15.07 -15.07 0.87
N ALA A 72 -15.68 -15.10 2.07
CA ALA A 72 -17.15 -15.15 2.21
C ALA A 72 -17.79 -13.83 1.76
N ASP A 73 -17.19 -12.69 2.06
CA ASP A 73 -17.69 -11.38 1.62
C ASP A 73 -17.64 -11.22 0.10
N ILE A 74 -16.64 -11.83 -0.56
CA ILE A 74 -16.51 -11.84 -2.03
C ILE A 74 -17.69 -12.58 -2.68
N LEU A 75 -18.24 -13.59 -2.02
CA LEU A 75 -19.37 -14.36 -2.52
C LEU A 75 -20.73 -13.69 -2.30
N THR A 76 -20.75 -12.58 -1.57
CA THR A 76 -21.97 -11.83 -1.23
C THR A 76 -21.98 -10.46 -1.92
N GLU A 77 -23.10 -9.73 -1.77
CA GLU A 77 -23.21 -8.35 -2.24
C GLU A 77 -22.26 -7.37 -1.54
N LYS A 78 -21.57 -7.79 -0.49
CA LYS A 78 -20.57 -6.96 0.20
C LYS A 78 -19.44 -6.54 -0.72
N ILE A 79 -19.02 -7.37 -1.67
CA ILE A 79 -17.99 -7.02 -2.65
C ILE A 79 -18.35 -5.75 -3.45
N ASN A 80 -19.64 -5.52 -3.69
CA ASN A 80 -20.13 -4.38 -4.49
C ASN A 80 -19.89 -3.03 -3.79
N LYS A 81 -19.62 -3.04 -2.48
CA LYS A 81 -19.30 -1.84 -1.71
C LYS A 81 -17.91 -1.28 -2.02
N PHE A 82 -17.02 -2.11 -2.58
CA PHE A 82 -15.64 -1.73 -2.87
C PHE A 82 -15.47 -1.20 -4.29
N ASP A 83 -14.54 -0.27 -4.44
CA ASP A 83 -14.06 0.22 -5.72
C ASP A 83 -12.77 -0.48 -6.13
N VAL A 84 -11.99 -0.93 -5.13
CA VAL A 84 -10.71 -1.64 -5.32
C VAL A 84 -10.62 -2.79 -4.32
N ILE A 85 -10.06 -3.92 -4.77
CA ILE A 85 -9.61 -5.01 -3.90
C ILE A 85 -8.10 -5.14 -4.02
N ILE A 86 -7.40 -5.25 -2.88
CA ILE A 86 -5.97 -5.51 -2.82
C ILE A 86 -5.74 -6.93 -2.32
N PHE A 87 -5.06 -7.74 -3.13
CA PHE A 87 -4.50 -9.03 -2.71
C PHE A 87 -3.08 -8.79 -2.18
N PRO A 88 -2.85 -8.94 -0.86
CA PRO A 88 -1.57 -8.62 -0.23
C PRO A 88 -0.52 -9.71 -0.46
N GLY A 89 0.62 -9.60 0.23
CA GLY A 89 1.62 -10.65 0.26
C GLY A 89 1.18 -11.87 1.07
N GLY A 90 1.76 -13.04 0.74
CA GLY A 90 1.46 -14.32 1.40
C GLY A 90 1.74 -15.51 0.49
N SER A 91 0.71 -16.28 0.15
CA SER A 91 0.78 -17.41 -0.78
C SER A 91 -0.34 -17.35 -1.80
N GLY A 92 -0.04 -16.96 -3.03
CA GLY A 92 -1.03 -16.75 -4.09
C GLY A 92 -1.86 -18.01 -4.42
N SER A 93 -1.28 -19.20 -4.33
CA SER A 93 -2.04 -20.46 -4.52
C SER A 93 -3.02 -20.75 -3.38
N LYS A 94 -2.66 -20.40 -2.13
CA LYS A 94 -3.57 -20.55 -0.99
C LYS A 94 -4.68 -19.49 -1.03
N GLU A 95 -4.38 -18.24 -1.42
CA GLU A 95 -5.38 -17.20 -1.68
C GLU A 95 -6.36 -17.65 -2.75
N LEU A 96 -5.86 -18.19 -3.88
CA LEU A 96 -6.71 -18.75 -4.94
C LEU A 96 -7.62 -19.85 -4.43
N ASN A 97 -7.10 -20.77 -3.61
CA ASN A 97 -7.87 -21.89 -3.07
C ASN A 97 -8.95 -21.41 -2.10
N SER A 98 -8.66 -20.38 -1.29
CA SER A 98 -9.63 -19.81 -0.36
C SER A 98 -10.80 -19.11 -1.07
N LEU A 99 -10.59 -18.58 -2.27
CA LEU A 99 -11.66 -18.02 -3.10
C LEU A 99 -12.62 -19.08 -3.62
N GLY A 100 -12.18 -20.33 -3.82
CA GLY A 100 -12.96 -21.36 -4.45
C GLY A 100 -13.38 -21.01 -5.90
N LYS A 101 -14.16 -21.87 -6.54
CA LYS A 101 -14.60 -21.68 -7.94
C LYS A 101 -15.44 -20.40 -8.12
N PHE A 102 -16.39 -20.18 -7.21
CA PHE A 102 -17.33 -19.05 -7.32
C PHE A 102 -16.64 -17.71 -7.00
N GLY A 103 -15.79 -17.66 -5.97
CA GLY A 103 -15.03 -16.44 -5.63
C GLY A 103 -14.08 -16.03 -6.75
N ARG A 104 -13.40 -16.98 -7.40
CA ARG A 104 -12.56 -16.70 -8.58
C ARG A 104 -13.37 -16.04 -9.70
N LYS A 105 -14.57 -16.62 -10.01
CA LYS A 105 -15.48 -16.04 -11.00
C LYS A 105 -15.93 -14.64 -10.59
N ARG A 106 -16.24 -14.43 -9.31
CA ARG A 106 -16.70 -13.14 -8.81
C ARG A 106 -15.61 -12.06 -8.89
N ILE A 107 -14.35 -12.38 -8.58
CA ILE A 107 -13.22 -11.46 -8.80
C ILE A 107 -13.04 -11.13 -10.27
N TYR A 108 -13.15 -12.13 -11.14
CA TYR A 108 -13.07 -11.91 -12.59
C TYR A 108 -14.18 -10.95 -13.08
N ASP A 109 -15.43 -11.18 -12.64
CA ASP A 109 -16.57 -10.32 -12.99
C ASP A 109 -16.40 -8.90 -12.41
N PHE A 110 -15.93 -8.76 -11.18
CA PHE A 110 -15.64 -7.49 -10.51
C PHE A 110 -14.72 -6.61 -11.34
N ILE A 111 -13.65 -7.18 -11.92
CA ILE A 111 -12.74 -6.44 -12.77
C ILE A 111 -13.37 -6.22 -14.15
N LYS A 112 -13.71 -7.33 -14.84
CA LYS A 112 -13.99 -7.30 -16.26
C LYS A 112 -15.35 -6.69 -16.61
N LYS A 113 -16.38 -6.95 -15.80
CA LYS A 113 -17.76 -6.52 -16.04
C LYS A 113 -18.13 -5.26 -15.25
N ASP A 114 -17.79 -5.23 -13.95
CA ASP A 114 -18.19 -4.17 -13.04
C ASP A 114 -17.25 -2.95 -13.16
N GLY A 115 -16.10 -3.10 -13.87
CA GLY A 115 -15.16 -2.00 -14.13
C GLY A 115 -14.36 -1.57 -12.91
N LYS A 116 -14.21 -2.47 -11.93
CA LYS A 116 -13.52 -2.20 -10.66
C LYS A 116 -12.02 -2.49 -10.74
N GLY A 117 -11.27 -1.97 -9.75
CA GLY A 117 -9.83 -2.11 -9.67
C GLY A 117 -9.36 -3.28 -8.82
N VAL A 118 -8.25 -3.91 -9.21
CA VAL A 118 -7.56 -4.88 -8.35
C VAL A 118 -6.06 -4.58 -8.31
N VAL A 119 -5.47 -4.63 -7.11
CA VAL A 119 -4.03 -4.51 -6.89
C VAL A 119 -3.49 -5.84 -6.35
N GLY A 120 -2.41 -6.33 -6.95
CA GLY A 120 -1.68 -7.51 -6.47
C GLY A 120 -0.30 -7.12 -5.94
N ILE A 121 -0.02 -7.41 -4.67
CA ILE A 121 1.26 -7.16 -4.01
C ILE A 121 1.95 -8.50 -3.75
N CYS A 122 3.16 -8.71 -4.24
CA CYS A 122 3.95 -9.93 -4.04
C CYS A 122 3.15 -11.20 -4.40
N ALA A 123 2.58 -11.91 -3.42
CA ALA A 123 1.71 -13.09 -3.63
C ALA A 123 0.51 -12.78 -4.53
N GLY A 124 -0.09 -11.57 -4.39
CA GLY A 124 -1.13 -11.09 -5.27
C GLY A 124 -0.67 -10.98 -6.73
N GLY A 125 0.60 -10.70 -6.98
CA GLY A 125 1.20 -10.75 -8.33
C GLY A 125 1.24 -12.16 -8.90
N TYR A 126 1.58 -13.16 -8.09
CA TYR A 126 1.45 -14.58 -8.49
C TYR A 126 -0.01 -14.94 -8.77
N LEU A 127 -0.92 -14.54 -7.87
CA LEU A 127 -2.36 -14.82 -7.99
C LEU A 127 -2.97 -14.29 -9.29
N LEU A 128 -2.59 -13.07 -9.71
CA LEU A 128 -3.12 -12.44 -10.92
C LEU A 128 -2.44 -12.92 -12.20
N SER A 129 -1.23 -13.51 -12.10
CA SER A 129 -0.41 -13.91 -13.25
C SER A 129 -1.06 -14.99 -14.12
N ASN A 130 -0.65 -15.05 -15.38
CA ASN A 130 -0.98 -16.13 -16.32
C ASN A 130 0.22 -17.07 -16.49
N THR A 131 0.75 -17.54 -15.35
CA THR A 131 1.89 -18.45 -15.33
C THR A 131 1.48 -19.87 -15.71
N PRO A 132 2.06 -20.50 -16.73
CA PRO A 132 1.84 -21.91 -17.04
C PRO A 132 2.16 -22.78 -15.82
N THR A 133 1.41 -23.88 -15.62
CA THR A 133 1.61 -24.83 -14.51
C THR A 133 1.48 -24.26 -13.08
N TYR A 134 1.10 -22.99 -12.93
CA TYR A 134 0.80 -22.38 -11.64
C TYR A 134 -0.70 -22.13 -11.48
N GLN A 135 -1.24 -22.48 -10.32
CA GLN A 135 -2.65 -22.21 -10.01
C GLN A 135 -2.81 -20.72 -9.67
N SER A 136 -3.42 -19.97 -10.58
CA SER A 136 -3.67 -18.54 -10.48
C SER A 136 -5.01 -18.18 -11.10
N LEU A 137 -5.44 -16.93 -10.97
CA LEU A 137 -6.65 -16.40 -11.63
C LEU A 137 -6.47 -16.27 -13.15
N LYS A 138 -5.23 -16.25 -13.63
CA LYS A 138 -4.89 -16.09 -15.06
C LYS A 138 -5.54 -14.86 -15.70
N ILE A 139 -5.61 -13.77 -14.96
CA ILE A 139 -6.27 -12.53 -15.40
C ILE A 139 -5.32 -11.67 -16.22
N SER A 140 -4.05 -11.53 -15.78
CA SER A 140 -3.07 -10.68 -16.46
C SER A 140 -2.42 -11.37 -17.65
N SER A 141 -1.81 -10.58 -18.54
CA SER A 141 -0.95 -11.06 -19.62
C SER A 141 0.52 -11.25 -19.18
N ALA A 142 0.81 -11.15 -17.87
CA ALA A 142 2.12 -11.41 -17.30
C ALA A 142 2.26 -12.86 -16.81
N LYS A 143 3.44 -13.44 -16.95
CA LYS A 143 3.82 -14.74 -16.38
C LYS A 143 5.04 -14.61 -15.49
N ASN A 144 5.12 -15.41 -14.41
CA ASN A 144 6.34 -15.61 -13.66
C ASN A 144 7.25 -16.58 -14.41
N ILE A 145 8.51 -16.18 -14.65
CA ILE A 145 9.44 -16.91 -15.51
C ILE A 145 10.27 -17.94 -14.76
N ASP A 146 10.39 -17.82 -13.45
CA ASP A 146 11.23 -18.72 -12.68
C ASP A 146 10.55 -19.21 -11.40
N ARG A 147 9.76 -20.24 -11.56
CA ARG A 147 9.09 -20.94 -10.44
C ARG A 147 10.02 -21.87 -9.67
N LYS A 148 10.99 -22.44 -10.35
CA LYS A 148 11.93 -23.40 -9.73
C LYS A 148 12.71 -22.74 -8.60
N HIS A 149 13.11 -21.50 -8.80
CA HIS A 149 13.92 -20.74 -7.87
C HIS A 149 13.11 -19.62 -7.19
N TYR A 150 11.84 -19.85 -6.82
CA TYR A 150 10.98 -18.84 -6.20
C TYR A 150 11.56 -18.32 -4.87
N ALA A 151 12.22 -19.20 -4.08
CA ALA A 151 12.84 -18.83 -2.80
C ALA A 151 14.20 -18.15 -3.02
N ARG A 152 14.21 -17.01 -3.72
CA ARG A 152 15.44 -16.29 -4.09
C ARG A 152 16.14 -15.64 -2.92
N GLY A 153 15.36 -15.21 -1.94
CA GLY A 153 15.85 -14.52 -0.76
C GLY A 153 14.97 -13.36 -0.34
N ARG A 154 15.45 -12.64 0.67
CA ARG A 154 14.74 -11.57 1.35
C ARG A 154 15.66 -10.39 1.58
N GLY A 155 15.12 -9.19 1.53
CA GLY A 155 15.87 -7.97 1.79
C GLY A 155 15.34 -6.80 1.00
N LEU A 156 16.04 -5.67 1.13
CA LEU A 156 15.75 -4.47 0.37
C LEU A 156 16.33 -4.60 -1.04
N ILE A 157 15.54 -4.30 -2.06
CA ILE A 157 15.95 -4.30 -3.46
C ILE A 157 15.73 -2.93 -4.08
N GLU A 158 16.49 -2.63 -5.12
CA GLU A 158 16.31 -1.47 -5.99
C GLU A 158 15.53 -1.86 -7.24
N PHE A 159 14.61 -0.97 -7.66
CA PHE A 159 13.90 -1.06 -8.94
C PHE A 159 13.95 0.30 -9.65
N ALA A 160 13.74 0.33 -10.97
CA ALA A 160 13.78 1.55 -11.76
C ALA A 160 12.44 1.79 -12.46
N LEU A 161 11.86 2.97 -12.26
CA LEU A 161 10.68 3.43 -12.99
C LEU A 161 11.07 3.87 -14.41
N ASN A 162 10.25 3.48 -15.39
CA ASN A 162 10.31 4.04 -16.73
C ASN A 162 9.40 5.29 -16.85
N GLU A 163 9.30 5.89 -18.04
CA GLU A 163 8.47 7.07 -18.28
C GLU A 163 6.99 6.85 -17.94
N ALA A 164 6.43 5.67 -18.23
CA ALA A 164 5.05 5.34 -17.88
C ALA A 164 4.86 5.25 -16.36
N GLY A 165 5.83 4.70 -15.64
CA GLY A 165 5.86 4.67 -14.19
C GLY A 165 5.95 6.07 -13.58
N LEU A 166 6.81 6.94 -14.15
CA LEU A 166 6.95 8.32 -13.69
C LEU A 166 5.70 9.19 -13.92
N LYS A 167 4.82 8.84 -14.86
CA LYS A 167 3.51 9.50 -14.99
C LYS A 167 2.59 9.21 -13.79
N ILE A 168 2.75 8.05 -13.14
CA ILE A 168 1.96 7.66 -11.96
C ILE A 168 2.64 8.10 -10.67
N PHE A 169 3.98 8.08 -10.64
CA PHE A 169 4.81 8.40 -9.48
C PHE A 169 5.82 9.52 -9.79
N PRO A 170 5.35 10.73 -10.17
CA PRO A 170 6.24 11.82 -10.61
C PRO A 170 7.20 12.29 -9.51
N GLU A 171 6.85 12.08 -8.24
CA GLU A 171 7.67 12.44 -7.08
C GLU A 171 8.97 11.63 -6.99
N LEU A 172 9.07 10.53 -7.72
CA LEU A 172 10.25 9.65 -7.76
C LEU A 172 11.21 9.96 -8.93
N LYS A 173 10.90 10.99 -9.73
CA LYS A 173 11.78 11.38 -10.84
C LYS A 173 13.17 11.75 -10.34
N GLY A 174 14.20 11.09 -10.89
CA GLY A 174 15.60 11.32 -10.54
C GLY A 174 16.03 10.72 -9.19
N LYS A 175 15.18 9.94 -8.54
CA LYS A 175 15.48 9.27 -7.26
C LYS A 175 15.70 7.77 -7.48
N LYS A 176 16.55 7.17 -6.64
CA LYS A 176 16.60 5.72 -6.48
C LYS A 176 15.32 5.25 -5.80
N THR A 177 14.82 4.10 -6.19
CA THR A 177 13.57 3.54 -5.67
C THR A 177 13.79 2.15 -5.10
N PHE A 178 13.21 1.90 -3.94
CA PHE A 178 13.45 0.69 -3.17
C PHE A 178 12.14 0.01 -2.76
N ALA A 179 12.20 -1.30 -2.61
CA ALA A 179 11.11 -2.07 -2.01
C ALA A 179 11.67 -3.25 -1.21
N GLN A 180 11.01 -3.60 -0.13
CA GLN A 180 11.20 -4.88 0.52
C GLN A 180 10.82 -6.01 -0.44
N TYR A 181 11.62 -7.06 -0.46
CA TYR A 181 11.41 -8.24 -1.29
C TYR A 181 11.42 -9.52 -0.45
N TYR A 182 10.41 -10.37 -0.66
CA TYR A 182 10.27 -11.65 0.01
C TYR A 182 9.75 -12.68 -1.00
N ASP A 183 10.66 -13.28 -1.75
CA ASP A 183 10.34 -14.35 -2.70
C ASP A 183 9.22 -14.00 -3.71
N GLY A 184 9.15 -12.73 -4.13
CA GLY A 184 8.14 -12.23 -5.06
C GLY A 184 8.31 -12.77 -6.49
N PRO A 185 7.30 -12.59 -7.38
CA PRO A 185 7.35 -13.09 -8.75
C PRO A 185 8.36 -12.32 -9.61
N ILE A 186 9.01 -13.04 -10.51
CA ILE A 186 9.80 -12.43 -11.58
C ILE A 186 8.97 -12.45 -12.85
N LEU A 187 8.46 -11.30 -13.24
CA LEU A 187 7.44 -11.19 -14.27
C LEU A 187 8.01 -10.82 -15.65
N GLN A 188 7.34 -11.31 -16.67
CA GLN A 188 7.51 -10.86 -18.06
C GLN A 188 6.20 -11.08 -18.83
N PRO A 189 6.03 -10.47 -20.02
CA PRO A 189 4.86 -10.74 -20.87
C PRO A 189 4.74 -12.22 -21.22
N VAL A 190 3.51 -12.72 -21.30
CA VAL A 190 3.24 -14.06 -21.85
C VAL A 190 3.67 -14.12 -23.32
N ASP A 191 3.27 -13.08 -24.07
CA ASP A 191 3.74 -12.81 -25.42
C ASP A 191 4.70 -11.61 -25.39
N SER A 192 5.98 -11.85 -25.59
CA SER A 192 7.01 -10.82 -25.56
C SER A 192 7.03 -9.92 -26.80
N LEU A 193 6.44 -10.38 -27.91
CA LEU A 193 6.35 -9.59 -29.14
C LEU A 193 5.17 -8.59 -29.08
N HIS A 194 4.08 -8.98 -28.38
CA HIS A 194 2.89 -8.14 -28.23
C HIS A 194 2.46 -8.07 -26.76
N PRO A 195 3.20 -7.32 -25.90
CA PRO A 195 2.88 -7.17 -24.50
C PRO A 195 1.55 -6.38 -24.36
N LYS A 196 0.61 -6.95 -23.61
CA LYS A 196 -0.72 -6.32 -23.38
C LYS A 196 -0.76 -5.45 -22.13
N TYR A 197 0.17 -5.64 -21.20
CA TYR A 197 0.29 -4.76 -20.04
C TYR A 197 1.27 -3.61 -20.28
N THR A 198 1.09 -2.52 -19.54
CA THR A 198 2.04 -1.42 -19.50
C THR A 198 3.04 -1.67 -18.37
N GLU A 199 4.30 -1.93 -18.72
CA GLU A 199 5.39 -1.98 -17.75
C GLU A 199 5.64 -0.58 -17.19
N LEU A 200 5.81 -0.49 -15.87
CA LEU A 200 6.04 0.76 -15.14
C LEU A 200 7.41 0.81 -14.49
N ALA A 201 7.95 -0.36 -14.12
CA ALA A 201 9.27 -0.48 -13.53
C ALA A 201 9.87 -1.87 -13.73
N THR A 202 11.19 -1.92 -13.68
CA THR A 202 11.99 -3.15 -13.77
C THR A 202 12.85 -3.33 -12.53
N TYR A 203 13.25 -4.57 -12.25
CA TYR A 203 14.27 -4.86 -11.24
C TYR A 203 15.63 -4.28 -11.66
N VAL A 204 16.30 -3.64 -10.71
CA VAL A 204 17.73 -3.28 -10.81
C VAL A 204 18.58 -4.32 -10.09
N THR A 205 18.18 -4.69 -8.87
CA THR A 205 18.92 -5.67 -8.05
C THR A 205 18.86 -7.07 -8.66
N ASP A 206 20.01 -7.72 -8.77
CA ASP A 206 20.09 -9.14 -9.10
C ASP A 206 19.90 -9.99 -7.83
N ILE A 207 18.76 -10.71 -7.76
CA ILE A 207 18.31 -11.40 -6.56
C ILE A 207 18.69 -12.88 -6.62
N HIS A 208 19.79 -13.25 -5.95
CA HIS A 208 20.31 -14.62 -5.88
C HIS A 208 20.95 -14.93 -4.51
N ALA A 209 20.32 -14.44 -3.43
CA ALA A 209 20.89 -14.52 -2.08
C ALA A 209 20.93 -15.94 -1.49
N ASN A 210 20.00 -16.80 -1.88
CA ASN A 210 19.96 -18.17 -1.35
C ASN A 210 20.79 -19.13 -2.20
N LYS A 211 21.36 -20.16 -1.54
CA LYS A 211 22.17 -21.18 -2.20
C LYS A 211 21.41 -21.84 -3.37
N GLY A 212 22.07 -21.97 -4.51
CA GLY A 212 21.53 -22.62 -5.71
C GLY A 212 20.64 -21.75 -6.57
N ILE A 213 20.47 -20.46 -6.21
CA ILE A 213 19.75 -19.50 -7.04
C ILE A 213 20.73 -18.91 -8.08
N PRO A 214 20.46 -19.02 -9.39
CA PRO A 214 21.32 -18.46 -10.41
C PRO A 214 21.24 -16.93 -10.43
N SER A 215 22.38 -16.29 -10.72
CA SER A 215 22.49 -14.85 -10.97
C SER A 215 21.94 -14.47 -12.35
N GLY A 216 21.71 -13.17 -12.58
CA GLY A 216 21.36 -12.59 -13.88
C GLY A 216 19.91 -12.81 -14.31
N ILE A 217 19.04 -13.38 -13.46
CA ILE A 217 17.64 -13.64 -13.84
C ILE A 217 16.75 -12.42 -13.63
N THR A 218 16.95 -11.66 -12.56
CA THR A 218 16.03 -10.60 -12.15
C THR A 218 16.27 -9.24 -12.81
N PRO A 219 17.49 -8.78 -13.06
CA PRO A 219 17.72 -7.46 -13.65
C PRO A 219 16.97 -7.27 -14.97
N GLY A 220 16.33 -6.11 -15.13
CA GLY A 220 15.59 -5.76 -16.34
C GLY A 220 14.25 -6.49 -16.51
N LYS A 221 13.85 -7.35 -15.56
CA LYS A 221 12.51 -7.97 -15.59
C LYS A 221 11.47 -7.07 -14.95
N THR A 222 10.21 -7.23 -15.36
CA THR A 222 9.10 -6.43 -14.88
C THR A 222 8.92 -6.56 -13.37
N PHE A 223 9.04 -5.44 -12.65
CA PHE A 223 8.80 -5.32 -11.22
C PHE A 223 7.41 -4.78 -10.92
N LEU A 224 6.94 -3.85 -11.74
CA LEU A 224 5.71 -3.10 -11.58
C LEU A 224 5.02 -2.96 -12.93
N PHE A 225 3.73 -3.27 -13.01
CA PHE A 225 2.94 -3.07 -14.23
C PHE A 225 1.48 -2.78 -13.94
N THR A 226 0.77 -2.25 -14.94
CA THR A 226 -0.69 -2.10 -14.97
C THR A 226 -1.27 -2.65 -16.27
N GLU A 227 -2.50 -3.16 -16.22
CA GLU A 227 -3.20 -3.71 -17.37
C GLU A 227 -4.69 -3.42 -17.29
N ASN A 228 -5.30 -3.05 -18.42
CA ASN A 228 -6.75 -2.93 -18.54
C ASN A 228 -7.35 -4.31 -18.83
N ILE A 229 -8.35 -4.72 -18.05
CA ILE A 229 -9.01 -6.02 -18.14
C ILE A 229 -10.52 -5.81 -18.32
N GLY A 230 -11.00 -5.86 -19.54
CA GLY A 230 -12.37 -5.51 -19.84
C GLY A 230 -12.66 -4.05 -19.48
N LYS A 231 -13.61 -3.81 -18.57
CA LYS A 231 -13.94 -2.45 -18.10
C LYS A 231 -13.09 -1.96 -16.95
N GLY A 232 -12.38 -2.86 -16.25
CA GLY A 232 -11.58 -2.54 -15.06
C GLY A 232 -10.09 -2.57 -15.34
N LYS A 233 -9.31 -2.41 -14.27
CA LYS A 233 -7.86 -2.31 -14.34
C LYS A 233 -7.21 -3.08 -13.20
N ILE A 234 -6.05 -3.67 -13.47
CA ILE A 234 -5.19 -4.27 -12.46
C ILE A 234 -3.87 -3.51 -12.34
N PHE A 235 -3.27 -3.58 -11.16
CA PHE A 235 -1.95 -3.08 -10.85
C PHE A 235 -1.19 -4.18 -10.09
N VAL A 236 0.04 -4.48 -10.49
CA VAL A 236 0.84 -5.52 -9.86
C VAL A 236 2.22 -4.99 -9.50
N ILE A 237 2.64 -5.24 -8.27
CA ILE A 237 3.99 -4.98 -7.79
C ILE A 237 4.58 -6.26 -7.19
N ALA A 238 5.79 -6.60 -7.58
CA ALA A 238 6.45 -7.85 -7.16
C ALA A 238 7.09 -7.79 -5.76
N GLY A 239 7.25 -6.60 -5.20
CA GLY A 239 7.77 -6.36 -3.84
C GLY A 239 6.71 -5.88 -2.86
N HIS A 240 7.17 -5.37 -1.72
CA HIS A 240 6.35 -4.94 -0.59
C HIS A 240 6.52 -3.44 -0.29
N PRO A 241 5.91 -2.53 -1.06
CA PRO A 241 5.99 -1.10 -0.78
C PRO A 241 5.33 -0.76 0.56
N GLU A 242 4.29 -1.51 0.97
CA GLU A 242 3.60 -1.35 2.25
C GLU A 242 4.51 -1.53 3.47
N SER A 243 5.62 -2.27 3.30
CA SER A 243 6.62 -2.51 4.34
C SER A 243 7.87 -1.65 4.21
N THR A 244 7.97 -0.84 3.15
CA THR A 244 9.18 -0.09 2.83
C THR A 244 9.05 1.35 3.31
N PRO A 245 9.81 1.76 4.32
CA PRO A 245 9.80 3.15 4.80
C PRO A 245 10.09 4.14 3.68
N GLY A 246 9.37 5.26 3.63
CA GLY A 246 9.50 6.27 2.58
C GLY A 246 8.84 5.90 1.23
N MET A 247 8.33 4.66 1.09
CA MET A 247 7.71 4.14 -0.12
C MET A 247 6.27 3.64 0.08
N ARG A 248 5.75 3.62 1.31
CA ARG A 248 4.40 3.10 1.62
C ARG A 248 3.27 3.79 0.85
N TRP A 249 3.45 5.06 0.53
CA TRP A 249 2.51 5.87 -0.24
C TRP A 249 2.24 5.36 -1.67
N LEU A 250 3.08 4.46 -2.19
CA LEU A 250 2.81 3.81 -3.47
C LEU A 250 1.51 3.01 -3.43
N VAL A 251 1.16 2.43 -2.28
CA VAL A 251 -0.05 1.57 -2.15
C VAL A 251 -1.33 2.35 -2.41
N PRO A 252 -1.64 3.47 -1.72
CA PRO A 252 -2.82 4.26 -2.03
C PRO A 252 -2.76 4.87 -3.45
N ARG A 253 -1.58 5.22 -3.97
CA ARG A 253 -1.43 5.70 -5.34
C ARG A 253 -1.83 4.61 -6.36
N MET A 254 -1.43 3.36 -6.16
CA MET A 254 -1.85 2.23 -6.98
C MET A 254 -3.36 2.03 -6.92
N ALA A 255 -3.97 2.12 -5.73
CA ALA A 255 -5.42 2.00 -5.55
C ALA A 255 -6.18 3.10 -6.33
N ARG A 256 -5.74 4.36 -6.25
CA ARG A 256 -6.32 5.45 -7.06
C ARG A 256 -6.20 5.19 -8.56
N SER A 257 -5.03 4.74 -8.99
CA SER A 257 -4.76 4.48 -10.42
C SER A 257 -5.70 3.42 -11.00
N VAL A 258 -5.93 2.30 -10.30
CA VAL A 258 -6.84 1.26 -10.79
C VAL A 258 -8.30 1.64 -10.68
N ALA A 259 -8.65 2.54 -9.77
CA ALA A 259 -10.01 3.07 -9.65
C ALA A 259 -10.30 4.23 -10.62
N GLY A 260 -9.34 4.62 -11.46
CA GLY A 260 -9.49 5.77 -12.36
C GLY A 260 -9.71 7.10 -11.63
N LYS A 261 -9.21 7.21 -10.38
CA LYS A 261 -9.31 8.42 -9.57
C LYS A 261 -8.11 9.34 -9.82
N GLU A 262 -8.34 10.63 -9.61
CA GLU A 262 -7.27 11.63 -9.65
C GLU A 262 -6.10 11.22 -8.74
N LEU A 263 -4.88 11.37 -9.23
CA LEU A 263 -3.66 11.11 -8.47
C LEU A 263 -3.33 12.36 -7.65
N VAL A 264 -3.55 12.27 -6.33
CA VAL A 264 -3.28 13.36 -5.39
C VAL A 264 -1.81 13.39 -4.98
N ALA A 265 -1.28 14.58 -4.69
CA ALA A 265 0.03 14.70 -4.06
C ALA A 265 -0.04 14.26 -2.59
N TYR A 266 0.95 13.51 -2.15
CA TYR A 266 1.10 13.16 -0.74
C TYR A 266 2.12 14.09 -0.06
N ASP A 267 2.01 14.21 1.27
CA ASP A 267 2.98 14.96 2.07
C ASP A 267 4.38 14.37 1.91
N LYS A 268 5.39 15.26 1.81
CA LYS A 268 6.81 14.88 1.66
C LYS A 268 7.32 13.97 2.78
N ARG A 269 6.70 14.01 3.99
CA ARG A 269 7.05 13.09 5.09
C ARG A 269 6.89 11.62 4.73
N TRP A 270 6.00 11.28 3.77
CA TRP A 270 5.77 9.92 3.29
C TRP A 270 6.61 9.55 2.06
N ILE A 271 7.20 10.56 1.39
CA ILE A 271 7.92 10.40 0.13
C ILE A 271 9.42 10.57 0.38
N ARG A 272 10.04 9.55 0.93
CA ARG A 272 11.42 9.59 1.39
C ARG A 272 12.22 8.36 0.95
N PRO A 273 12.32 8.05 -0.36
CA PRO A 273 13.07 6.88 -0.80
C PRO A 273 14.54 6.93 -0.37
N GLU A 274 15.12 8.13 -0.21
CA GLU A 274 16.53 8.37 0.18
C GLU A 274 16.89 7.82 1.57
N ILE A 275 15.93 7.61 2.48
CA ILE A 275 16.22 6.98 3.78
C ILE A 275 16.67 5.52 3.65
N ASN A 276 16.54 4.96 2.47
CA ASN A 276 16.96 3.61 2.14
C ASN A 276 18.36 3.54 1.51
N ASP A 277 18.95 4.67 1.12
CA ASP A 277 20.28 4.70 0.48
C ASP A 277 21.39 4.13 1.39
N SER A 278 21.25 4.31 2.71
CA SER A 278 22.17 3.77 3.71
C SER A 278 21.80 2.38 4.23
N ALA A 279 20.69 1.80 3.75
CA ALA A 279 20.26 0.47 4.16
C ALA A 279 21.15 -0.61 3.52
N ILE A 280 21.23 -1.76 4.19
CA ILE A 280 21.92 -2.92 3.61
C ILE A 280 21.00 -3.51 2.56
N MET A 281 21.43 -3.37 1.30
CA MET A 281 20.76 -3.99 0.17
C MET A 281 20.80 -5.51 0.29
N PHE A 282 20.04 -6.19 -0.49
CA PHE A 282 19.88 -7.62 -0.55
C PHE A 282 21.09 -8.46 -0.06
N VAL A 283 21.00 -9.03 1.13
CA VAL A 283 22.10 -9.73 1.81
C VAL A 283 21.90 -11.23 1.73
N SER A 284 22.95 -11.96 1.32
CA SER A 284 22.99 -13.40 1.42
C SER A 284 22.86 -13.83 2.88
N GLU A 285 22.08 -14.89 3.13
CA GLU A 285 21.87 -15.42 4.49
C GLU A 285 21.23 -14.44 5.49
N LEU A 286 20.49 -13.42 5.01
CA LEU A 286 19.84 -12.40 5.84
C LEU A 286 19.15 -13.01 7.08
N LYS A 287 18.49 -14.16 6.94
CA LYS A 287 17.83 -14.85 8.05
C LYS A 287 18.76 -15.23 9.21
N LYS A 288 20.00 -15.61 8.91
CA LYS A 288 21.01 -15.93 9.95
C LYS A 288 21.46 -14.67 10.67
N VAL A 289 21.70 -13.61 9.91
CA VAL A 289 22.11 -12.31 10.44
C VAL A 289 21.01 -11.73 11.33
N GLU A 290 19.75 -11.74 10.86
CA GLU A 290 18.60 -11.32 11.65
C GLU A 290 18.49 -12.09 12.96
N LYS A 291 18.60 -13.43 12.92
CA LYS A 291 18.51 -14.28 14.11
C LYS A 291 19.53 -13.89 15.18
N LYS A 292 20.76 -13.58 14.79
CA LYS A 292 21.80 -13.11 15.73
C LYS A 292 21.35 -11.86 16.47
N TYR A 293 20.87 -10.85 15.75
CA TYR A 293 20.44 -9.59 16.37
C TYR A 293 19.13 -9.74 17.16
N PHE A 294 18.21 -10.60 16.76
CA PHE A 294 16.99 -10.87 17.55
C PHE A 294 17.32 -11.39 18.96
N TRP A 295 18.27 -12.28 19.10
CA TRP A 295 18.69 -12.74 20.43
C TRP A 295 19.33 -11.61 21.25
N GLN A 296 20.02 -10.69 20.61
CA GLN A 296 20.62 -9.54 21.29
C GLN A 296 19.59 -8.50 21.77
N LEU A 297 18.37 -8.48 21.19
CA LEU A 297 17.30 -7.63 21.71
C LEU A 297 16.83 -8.03 23.11
N LEU A 298 17.07 -9.28 23.50
CA LEU A 298 16.71 -9.80 24.82
C LEU A 298 17.86 -9.68 25.84
N ASN A 299 18.94 -9.00 25.48
CA ASN A 299 20.11 -8.82 26.36
C ASN A 299 19.84 -7.77 27.44
N ASP A 300 20.41 -7.95 28.63
CA ASP A 300 20.23 -7.01 29.74
C ASP A 300 21.06 -5.72 29.60
N THR A 301 22.01 -5.68 28.67
CA THR A 301 22.86 -4.52 28.43
C THR A 301 22.28 -3.59 27.37
N ALA A 302 21.96 -2.35 27.73
CA ALA A 302 21.40 -1.34 26.81
C ALA A 302 22.21 -1.18 25.52
N LYS A 303 23.54 -1.11 25.63
CA LYS A 303 24.44 -0.98 24.46
C LYS A 303 24.25 -2.10 23.44
N ILE A 304 24.07 -3.34 23.92
CA ILE A 304 23.87 -4.51 23.05
C ILE A 304 22.50 -4.43 22.37
N GLN A 305 21.44 -4.09 23.11
CA GLN A 305 20.10 -3.92 22.57
C GLN A 305 20.04 -2.80 21.52
N ILE A 306 20.63 -1.63 21.82
CA ILE A 306 20.70 -0.47 20.91
C ILE A 306 21.43 -0.85 19.61
N ASN A 307 22.57 -1.54 19.71
CA ASN A 307 23.28 -2.02 18.53
C ASN A 307 22.46 -2.98 17.69
N ALA A 308 21.75 -3.90 18.35
CA ALA A 308 20.88 -4.88 17.67
C ALA A 308 19.69 -4.20 16.97
N MET A 309 19.01 -3.26 17.64
CA MET A 309 17.91 -2.48 17.07
C MET A 309 18.38 -1.69 15.85
N THR A 310 19.53 -1.01 15.96
CA THR A 310 20.11 -0.22 14.87
C THR A 310 20.49 -1.11 13.69
N ALA A 311 21.09 -2.28 13.93
CA ALA A 311 21.46 -3.21 12.89
C ALA A 311 20.23 -3.78 12.17
N LEU A 312 19.21 -4.18 12.91
CA LEU A 312 17.95 -4.70 12.35
C LEU A 312 17.21 -3.63 11.53
N ASN A 313 17.26 -2.36 11.96
CA ASN A 313 16.69 -1.27 11.19
C ASN A 313 17.48 -1.02 9.88
N LYS A 314 18.81 -1.06 9.91
CA LYS A 314 19.64 -0.99 8.69
C LYS A 314 19.39 -2.13 7.72
N LEU A 315 19.11 -3.32 8.22
CA LEU A 315 18.72 -4.48 7.41
C LEU A 315 17.30 -4.33 6.84
N ARG A 316 16.55 -3.32 7.27
CA ARG A 316 15.11 -3.23 6.99
C ARG A 316 14.39 -4.52 7.34
N SER A 317 14.75 -5.11 8.49
CA SER A 317 14.15 -6.35 8.97
C SER A 317 12.68 -6.15 9.29
N ARG A 318 11.81 -6.66 8.46
CA ARG A 318 10.35 -6.54 8.61
C ARG A 318 9.83 -7.13 9.93
N PRO A 319 10.27 -8.32 10.40
CA PRO A 319 9.83 -8.84 11.68
C PRO A 319 10.33 -8.01 12.87
N ALA A 320 11.48 -7.33 12.76
CA ALA A 320 12.07 -6.55 13.85
C ALA A 320 11.20 -5.37 14.28
N VAL A 321 10.47 -4.74 13.36
CA VAL A 321 9.59 -3.61 13.66
C VAL A 321 8.56 -3.98 14.74
N ARG A 322 8.00 -5.19 14.66
CA ARG A 322 7.04 -5.69 15.67
C ARG A 322 7.67 -5.93 17.03
N TRP A 323 8.91 -6.43 17.07
CA TRP A 323 9.66 -6.58 18.32
C TRP A 323 10.00 -5.24 18.96
N THR A 324 10.24 -4.21 18.14
CA THR A 324 10.52 -2.85 18.61
C THR A 324 9.34 -2.28 19.42
N ILE A 325 8.09 -2.66 19.12
CA ILE A 325 6.92 -2.25 19.93
C ILE A 325 7.06 -2.71 21.38
N GLY A 326 7.52 -3.94 21.62
CA GLY A 326 7.73 -4.46 22.97
C GLY A 326 8.77 -3.65 23.76
N LEU A 327 9.80 -3.15 23.08
CA LEU A 327 10.88 -2.37 23.68
C LEU A 327 10.47 -0.94 24.10
N LEU A 328 9.27 -0.49 23.74
CA LEU A 328 8.68 0.74 24.34
C LEU A 328 8.46 0.64 25.85
N ARG A 329 8.51 -0.57 26.40
CA ARG A 329 8.32 -0.87 27.84
C ARG A 329 9.58 -1.41 28.52
N ASP A 330 10.74 -1.29 27.85
CA ASP A 330 12.04 -1.72 28.43
C ASP A 330 12.33 -0.89 29.69
N ASN A 331 13.05 -1.48 30.66
CA ASN A 331 13.44 -0.76 31.89
C ASN A 331 14.43 0.36 31.63
N LYS A 332 15.19 0.34 30.51
CA LYS A 332 16.22 1.31 30.14
C LYS A 332 15.65 2.43 29.30
N PRO A 333 15.72 3.72 29.75
CA PRO A 333 15.15 4.85 29.03
C PRO A 333 15.70 5.01 27.61
N GLU A 334 17.01 4.81 27.40
CA GLU A 334 17.65 4.92 26.09
C GLU A 334 17.15 3.87 25.09
N VAL A 335 16.76 2.68 25.54
CA VAL A 335 16.15 1.64 24.71
C VAL A 335 14.74 2.06 24.31
N ARG A 336 13.93 2.55 25.28
CA ARG A 336 12.58 3.04 24.99
C ARG A 336 12.59 4.21 24.00
N LYS A 337 13.52 5.17 24.20
CA LYS A 337 13.71 6.31 23.30
C LYS A 337 14.02 5.86 21.87
N LEU A 338 14.99 4.94 21.72
CA LEU A 338 15.36 4.40 20.41
C LEU A 338 14.18 3.65 19.78
N ALA A 339 13.44 2.86 20.55
CA ALA A 339 12.27 2.13 20.06
C ALA A 339 11.23 3.10 19.45
N ALA A 340 10.88 4.16 20.17
CA ALA A 340 9.95 5.18 19.67
C ALA A 340 10.44 5.84 18.37
N ARG A 341 11.74 6.19 18.32
CA ARG A 341 12.35 6.78 17.13
C ARG A 341 12.30 5.84 15.93
N LEU A 342 12.66 4.56 16.10
CA LEU A 342 12.68 3.59 15.00
C LEU A 342 11.29 3.29 14.45
N LEU A 343 10.26 3.25 15.29
CA LEU A 343 8.86 3.11 14.85
C LEU A 343 8.42 4.30 13.99
N LYS A 344 8.85 5.52 14.33
CA LYS A 344 8.65 6.72 13.49
C LYS A 344 9.41 6.60 12.17
N GLU A 345 10.71 6.26 12.19
CA GLU A 345 11.55 6.15 11.00
C GLU A 345 11.04 5.09 10.02
N THR A 346 10.51 3.99 10.53
CA THR A 346 9.91 2.92 9.74
C THR A 346 8.46 3.18 9.35
N GLU A 347 7.89 4.34 9.74
CA GLU A 347 6.50 4.73 9.42
C GLU A 347 5.46 3.70 9.89
N TYR A 348 5.71 3.03 11.02
CA TYR A 348 4.88 1.92 11.48
C TYR A 348 3.70 2.42 12.31
N SER A 349 2.69 3.00 11.65
CA SER A 349 1.51 3.60 12.28
C SER A 349 0.65 2.61 13.07
N TYR A 350 0.76 1.31 12.82
CA TYR A 350 0.15 0.26 13.64
C TYR A 350 0.58 0.32 15.12
N ALA A 351 1.76 0.87 15.41
CA ALA A 351 2.26 1.05 16.78
C ALA A 351 1.68 2.26 17.53
N LEU A 352 0.84 3.09 16.90
CA LEU A 352 0.28 4.28 17.54
C LEU A 352 -0.41 4.03 18.88
N PRO A 353 -1.24 2.98 19.07
CA PRO A 353 -1.83 2.68 20.38
C PRO A 353 -0.77 2.41 21.45
N ASP A 354 0.28 1.64 21.11
CA ASP A 354 1.36 1.30 22.03
C ASP A 354 2.22 2.53 22.40
N LEU A 355 2.53 3.39 21.42
CA LEU A 355 3.23 4.67 21.65
C LEU A 355 2.44 5.58 22.58
N LYS A 356 1.12 5.68 22.41
CA LYS A 356 0.25 6.48 23.28
C LYS A 356 0.18 5.92 24.70
N VAL A 357 0.14 4.60 24.84
CA VAL A 357 0.19 3.95 26.17
C VAL A 357 1.55 4.20 26.82
N ALA A 358 2.67 4.03 26.08
CA ALA A 358 4.01 4.29 26.58
C ALA A 358 4.15 5.75 27.06
N LEU A 359 3.64 6.72 26.29
CA LEU A 359 3.66 8.14 26.69
C LEU A 359 2.93 8.41 28.03
N LYS A 360 1.80 7.73 28.28
CA LYS A 360 1.02 7.93 29.52
C LYS A 360 1.76 7.47 30.77
N ILE A 361 2.62 6.46 30.65
CA ILE A 361 3.33 5.87 31.79
C ILE A 361 4.80 6.30 31.89
N GLU A 362 5.30 7.00 30.87
CA GLU A 362 6.70 7.45 30.83
C GLU A 362 6.98 8.55 31.86
N THR A 363 8.10 8.48 32.54
CA THR A 363 8.53 9.46 33.54
C THR A 363 9.74 10.28 33.11
N VAL A 364 10.54 9.73 32.15
CA VAL A 364 11.76 10.40 31.68
C VAL A 364 11.42 11.38 30.57
N GLU A 365 11.70 12.67 30.78
CA GLU A 365 11.26 13.75 29.88
C GLU A 365 11.81 13.60 28.45
N ASP A 366 13.06 13.19 28.30
CA ASP A 366 13.69 12.98 26.99
C ASP A 366 13.03 11.85 26.19
N VAL A 367 12.52 10.82 26.87
CA VAL A 367 11.74 9.73 26.24
C VAL A 367 10.33 10.21 25.89
N LYS A 368 9.68 11.01 26.76
CA LYS A 368 8.36 11.61 26.48
C LYS A 368 8.39 12.44 25.20
N ASN A 369 9.42 13.30 25.07
CA ASN A 369 9.58 14.15 23.89
C ASN A 369 9.73 13.32 22.60
N GLN A 370 10.50 12.24 22.65
CA GLN A 370 10.63 11.32 21.50
C GLN A 370 9.30 10.59 21.19
N LEU A 371 8.56 10.16 22.21
CA LEU A 371 7.26 9.53 22.03
C LEU A 371 6.27 10.49 21.37
N LEU A 372 6.19 11.75 21.86
CA LEU A 372 5.34 12.79 21.28
C LEU A 372 5.71 13.07 19.82
N GLU A 373 7.00 13.22 19.51
CA GLU A 373 7.48 13.43 18.15
C GLU A 373 7.05 12.26 17.23
N SER A 374 7.20 11.03 17.72
CA SER A 374 6.87 9.82 16.95
C SER A 374 5.36 9.70 16.71
N ILE A 375 4.55 10.00 17.72
CA ILE A 375 3.08 9.99 17.62
C ILE A 375 2.62 11.05 16.62
N ASN A 376 3.09 12.30 16.76
CA ASN A 376 2.71 13.41 15.87
C ASN A 376 3.05 13.09 14.40
N PHE A 377 4.25 12.57 14.15
CA PHE A 377 4.66 12.17 12.82
C PHE A 377 3.73 11.10 12.24
N LEU A 378 3.44 10.03 12.99
CA LEU A 378 2.64 8.90 12.51
C LEU A 378 1.15 9.23 12.38
N GLU A 379 0.63 10.19 13.16
CA GLU A 379 -0.74 10.71 13.01
C GLU A 379 -0.88 11.69 11.84
N GLY A 380 0.22 12.15 11.27
CA GLY A 380 0.21 13.11 10.19
C GLY A 380 -0.07 14.54 10.67
N LYS A 381 0.40 14.88 11.87
CA LYS A 381 0.33 16.23 12.48
C LYS A 381 1.62 17.00 12.28
#